data_83292a78a04472ad515480894cfbae7e
#
_entry.id   83292a78a04472ad515480894cfbae7e
#
_cell.length_a   1.000
_cell.length_b   1.000
_cell.length_c   1.000
_cell.angle_alpha   90.00
_cell.angle_beta   90.00
_cell.angle_gamma   90.00
#
_symmetry.space_group_name_H-M   'P 1'
#
loop_
_entity.id
_entity.type
_entity.pdbx_description
1 polymer ?
#
loop_
_entity_poly.entity_id
_entity_poly.type
_entity_poly.pdbx_seq_one_letter_code
_entity_poly.pdbx_strand_id
1 'polypeptide(L)'
;MALPRLVSSKHTLVVPSTKESIEYRPYLVKEEKILMMAFESKDQSQMITALRDTIAGCTEGRVKVDNLTMFDLEYIFLKLRSKSVGESAKLKVKCIKCETPNEVNIDLSSVNVVGEIKPTTKIQLTDTVGLMLRYPTVKGLYRQLNSLNEANSTLAAIASAIESIYDAENVYPAENETEKSILEFIESLTSDQFKKIVSFFDDMPKLKHDIDFTCTHCKEENKIAVEGLQNFF
;
A
#
# COMPACT_ATOMS: atom_id res chain seq x y z
N MET A 1 43.96 -4.36 -3.63
CA MET A 1 43.44 -3.07 -4.13
C MET A 1 41.92 -3.07 -4.00
N ALA A 2 41.35 -2.07 -3.33
CA ALA A 2 39.87 -1.95 -3.25
C ALA A 2 39.40 -1.17 -4.49
N LEU A 3 38.36 -1.68 -5.15
CA LEU A 3 37.73 -0.95 -6.27
C LEU A 3 37.07 0.34 -5.78
N PRO A 4 37.04 1.39 -6.61
CA PRO A 4 36.39 2.65 -6.25
C PRO A 4 34.88 2.44 -6.01
N ARG A 5 34.34 3.12 -4.99
CA ARG A 5 32.89 3.13 -4.71
C ARG A 5 32.25 4.34 -5.38
N LEU A 6 31.18 4.10 -6.14
CA LEU A 6 30.39 5.18 -6.73
C LEU A 6 29.44 5.76 -5.67
N VAL A 7 29.39 7.09 -5.61
CA VAL A 7 28.44 7.83 -4.76
C VAL A 7 27.13 8.01 -5.53
N SER A 8 26.03 7.56 -4.96
CA SER A 8 24.70 7.78 -5.53
C SER A 8 24.17 9.17 -5.18
N SER A 9 23.44 9.79 -6.12
CA SER A 9 22.70 11.02 -5.85
C SER A 9 21.66 10.80 -4.75
N LYS A 10 21.42 11.82 -3.91
CA LYS A 10 20.35 11.81 -2.93
C LYS A 10 19.16 12.62 -3.42
N HIS A 11 17.99 12.13 -3.15
CA HIS A 11 16.70 12.74 -3.47
C HIS A 11 15.86 12.84 -2.19
N THR A 12 14.86 13.70 -2.21
CA THR A 12 13.91 13.86 -1.11
C THR A 12 12.49 13.59 -1.59
N LEU A 13 11.67 13.04 -0.73
CA LEU A 13 10.22 12.91 -0.91
C LEU A 13 9.50 13.15 0.41
N VAL A 14 8.20 13.44 0.34
CA VAL A 14 7.33 13.58 1.50
C VAL A 14 6.44 12.35 1.59
N VAL A 15 6.45 11.68 2.74
CA VAL A 15 5.60 10.50 3.01
C VAL A 15 4.14 10.97 3.08
N PRO A 16 3.23 10.36 2.30
CA PRO A 16 1.84 10.83 2.21
C PRO A 16 1.09 10.85 3.55
N SER A 17 1.23 9.81 4.39
CA SER A 17 0.48 9.70 5.65
C SER A 17 1.03 10.60 6.75
N THR A 18 2.36 10.64 6.95
CA THR A 18 3.01 11.34 8.06
C THR A 18 3.41 12.77 7.73
N LYS A 19 3.46 13.13 6.44
CA LYS A 19 4.01 14.40 5.93
C LYS A 19 5.49 14.64 6.25
N GLU A 20 6.19 13.61 6.72
CA GLU A 20 7.62 13.66 6.97
C GLU A 20 8.42 13.67 5.67
N SER A 21 9.45 14.52 5.61
CA SER A 21 10.39 14.53 4.49
C SER A 21 11.49 13.50 4.74
N ILE A 22 11.70 12.61 3.80
CA ILE A 22 12.74 11.58 3.87
C ILE A 22 13.72 11.73 2.71
N GLU A 23 15.00 11.51 3.02
CA GLU A 23 16.07 11.39 2.02
C GLU A 23 16.21 9.93 1.58
N TYR A 24 16.42 9.72 0.29
CA TYR A 24 16.67 8.41 -0.28
C TYR A 24 17.68 8.47 -1.42
N ARG A 25 18.34 7.36 -1.71
CA ARG A 25 19.12 7.14 -2.92
C ARG A 25 18.38 6.21 -3.88
N PRO A 26 18.62 6.28 -5.18
CA PRO A 26 18.18 5.25 -6.12
C PRO A 26 18.67 3.86 -5.66
N TYR A 27 17.91 2.81 -5.97
CA TYR A 27 18.38 1.45 -5.71
C TYR A 27 19.47 1.05 -6.70
N LEU A 28 20.32 0.15 -6.27
CA LEU A 28 21.46 -0.35 -7.03
C LEU A 28 21.10 -1.72 -7.65
N VAL A 29 21.95 -2.23 -8.52
CA VAL A 29 21.78 -3.55 -9.16
C VAL A 29 21.52 -4.69 -8.15
N LYS A 30 22.10 -4.61 -6.95
CA LYS A 30 21.87 -5.61 -5.91
C LYS A 30 20.42 -5.63 -5.40
N GLU A 31 19.81 -4.44 -5.20
CA GLU A 31 18.41 -4.32 -4.80
C GLU A 31 17.48 -4.68 -5.98
N GLU A 32 17.82 -4.25 -7.20
CA GLU A 32 17.07 -4.58 -8.41
C GLU A 32 16.95 -6.08 -8.62
N LYS A 33 18.06 -6.82 -8.44
CA LYS A 33 18.06 -8.28 -8.55
C LYS A 33 17.12 -8.94 -7.56
N ILE A 34 17.08 -8.48 -6.31
CA ILE A 34 16.17 -9.00 -5.28
C ILE A 34 14.72 -8.72 -5.66
N LEU A 35 14.43 -7.51 -6.13
CA LEU A 35 13.09 -7.12 -6.60
C LEU A 35 12.64 -8.00 -7.77
N MET A 36 13.48 -8.19 -8.79
CA MET A 36 13.15 -9.05 -9.94
C MET A 36 12.80 -10.47 -9.50
N MET A 37 13.62 -11.08 -8.63
CA MET A 37 13.37 -12.42 -8.12
C MET A 37 12.04 -12.50 -7.34
N ALA A 38 11.73 -11.48 -6.52
CA ALA A 38 10.49 -11.42 -5.77
C ALA A 38 9.25 -11.26 -6.67
N PHE A 39 9.32 -10.42 -7.70
CA PHE A 39 8.23 -10.27 -8.66
C PHE A 39 8.01 -11.52 -9.52
N GLU A 40 9.07 -12.22 -9.92
CA GLU A 40 9.00 -13.48 -10.68
C GLU A 40 8.37 -14.62 -9.84
N SER A 41 8.57 -14.62 -8.52
CA SER A 41 8.01 -15.65 -7.63
C SER A 41 6.49 -15.61 -7.53
N LYS A 42 5.87 -14.47 -7.81
CA LYS A 42 4.43 -14.17 -7.61
C LYS A 42 3.93 -14.39 -6.18
N ASP A 43 4.85 -14.48 -5.22
CA ASP A 43 4.56 -14.62 -3.80
C ASP A 43 4.45 -13.23 -3.17
N GLN A 44 3.26 -12.89 -2.67
CA GLN A 44 3.00 -11.58 -2.07
C GLN A 44 3.88 -11.28 -0.85
N SER A 45 4.17 -12.29 -0.02
CA SER A 45 5.03 -12.15 1.15
C SER A 45 6.46 -11.81 0.75
N GLN A 46 7.00 -12.49 -0.27
CA GLN A 46 8.33 -12.20 -0.82
C GLN A 46 8.38 -10.81 -1.47
N MET A 47 7.33 -10.43 -2.19
CA MET A 47 7.25 -9.09 -2.81
C MET A 47 7.28 -7.99 -1.75
N ILE A 48 6.46 -8.09 -0.70
CA ILE A 48 6.44 -7.10 0.40
C ILE A 48 7.79 -7.06 1.12
N THR A 49 8.42 -8.22 1.35
CA THR A 49 9.75 -8.29 1.96
C THR A 49 10.79 -7.57 1.11
N ALA A 50 10.82 -7.82 -0.21
CA ALA A 50 11.75 -7.18 -1.12
C ALA A 50 11.56 -5.67 -1.21
N LEU A 51 10.30 -5.20 -1.25
CA LEU A 51 9.97 -3.77 -1.21
C LEU A 51 10.44 -3.12 0.09
N ARG A 52 10.13 -3.75 1.24
CA ARG A 52 10.54 -3.29 2.57
C ARG A 52 12.06 -3.15 2.69
N ASP A 53 12.79 -4.19 2.32
CA ASP A 53 14.25 -4.24 2.44
C ASP A 53 14.92 -3.25 1.46
N THR A 54 14.35 -3.08 0.26
CA THR A 54 14.82 -2.08 -0.71
C THR A 54 14.63 -0.65 -0.18
N ILE A 55 13.45 -0.32 0.36
CA ILE A 55 13.19 1.01 0.93
C ILE A 55 14.11 1.25 2.13
N ALA A 56 14.24 0.28 3.06
CA ALA A 56 15.14 0.40 4.20
C ALA A 56 16.60 0.64 3.76
N GLY A 57 17.08 -0.09 2.75
CA GLY A 57 18.43 0.08 2.20
C GLY A 57 18.62 1.43 1.49
N CYS A 58 17.63 1.89 0.74
CA CYS A 58 17.70 3.16 0.01
C CYS A 58 17.55 4.39 0.90
N THR A 59 16.88 4.26 2.04
CA THR A 59 16.74 5.31 3.07
C THR A 59 17.79 5.21 4.18
N GLU A 60 18.77 4.32 4.05
CA GLU A 60 19.84 4.09 5.04
C GLU A 60 19.27 3.78 6.45
N GLY A 61 18.13 3.09 6.52
CA GLY A 61 17.45 2.71 7.78
C GLY A 61 16.77 3.87 8.53
N ARG A 62 16.70 5.08 7.94
CA ARG A 62 16.05 6.24 8.58
C ARG A 62 14.53 6.09 8.66
N VAL A 63 13.94 5.30 7.78
CA VAL A 63 12.50 5.04 7.75
C VAL A 63 12.21 3.71 8.42
N LYS A 64 11.29 3.72 9.39
CA LYS A 64 10.75 2.50 9.99
C LYS A 64 9.67 1.92 9.08
N VAL A 65 10.11 1.19 8.04
CA VAL A 65 9.22 0.70 6.96
C VAL A 65 8.06 -0.13 7.50
N ASP A 66 8.27 -0.88 8.57
CA ASP A 66 7.22 -1.70 9.22
C ASP A 66 6.02 -0.87 9.74
N ASN A 67 6.24 0.42 10.02
CA ASN A 67 5.20 1.32 10.52
C ASN A 67 4.49 2.11 9.40
N LEU A 68 4.99 2.04 8.16
CA LEU A 68 4.35 2.68 7.01
C LEU A 68 3.02 2.01 6.69
N THR A 69 2.09 2.79 6.14
CA THR A 69 0.89 2.24 5.50
C THR A 69 1.26 1.61 4.15
N MET A 70 0.38 0.78 3.59
CA MET A 70 0.62 0.18 2.27
C MET A 70 0.74 1.23 1.18
N PHE A 71 -0.12 2.25 1.17
CA PHE A 71 -0.05 3.31 0.16
C PHE A 71 1.22 4.18 0.30
N ASP A 72 1.80 4.33 1.52
CA ASP A 72 3.11 4.97 1.68
C ASP A 72 4.24 4.10 1.12
N LEU A 73 4.22 2.79 1.41
CA LEU A 73 5.19 1.84 0.88
C LEU A 73 5.19 1.86 -0.66
N GLU A 74 4.02 1.78 -1.27
CA GLU A 74 3.82 1.82 -2.72
C GLU A 74 4.31 3.14 -3.31
N TYR A 75 3.96 4.26 -2.70
CA TYR A 75 4.36 5.59 -3.15
C TYR A 75 5.88 5.79 -3.07
N ILE A 76 6.49 5.46 -1.94
CA ILE A 76 7.94 5.57 -1.75
C ILE A 76 8.66 4.70 -2.78
N PHE A 77 8.23 3.46 -2.96
CA PHE A 77 8.85 2.57 -3.93
C PHE A 77 8.70 3.07 -5.37
N LEU A 78 7.54 3.59 -5.75
CA LEU A 78 7.34 4.18 -7.07
C LEU A 78 8.30 5.36 -7.32
N LYS A 79 8.51 6.24 -6.33
CA LYS A 79 9.46 7.35 -6.44
C LYS A 79 10.92 6.86 -6.48
N LEU A 80 11.25 5.80 -5.73
CA LEU A 80 12.56 5.12 -5.83
C LEU A 80 12.79 4.57 -7.25
N ARG A 81 11.81 3.83 -7.80
CA ARG A 81 11.89 3.28 -9.15
C ARG A 81 12.06 4.35 -10.21
N SER A 82 11.27 5.41 -10.11
CA SER A 82 11.34 6.55 -11.03
C SER A 82 12.76 7.14 -11.12
N LYS A 83 13.48 7.22 -10.00
CA LYS A 83 14.86 7.73 -9.97
C LYS A 83 15.93 6.67 -10.25
N SER A 84 15.60 5.38 -10.21
CA SER A 84 16.56 4.28 -10.42
C SER A 84 16.58 3.78 -11.85
N VAL A 85 15.41 3.65 -12.48
CA VAL A 85 15.26 3.06 -13.82
C VAL A 85 14.81 4.10 -14.85
N GLY A 86 14.00 5.08 -14.42
CA GLY A 86 13.49 6.16 -15.26
C GLY A 86 12.09 6.58 -14.89
N GLU A 87 11.74 7.80 -15.25
CA GLU A 87 10.47 8.43 -14.89
C GLU A 87 9.29 7.97 -15.73
N SER A 88 9.53 7.27 -16.84
CA SER A 88 8.47 6.74 -17.69
C SER A 88 8.33 5.23 -17.60
N ALA A 89 7.10 4.73 -17.66
CA ALA A 89 6.80 3.31 -17.75
C ALA A 89 5.84 3.05 -18.92
N LYS A 90 6.00 1.89 -19.58
CA LYS A 90 5.08 1.41 -20.61
C LYS A 90 4.10 0.43 -19.99
N LEU A 91 2.84 0.76 -20.02
CA LEU A 91 1.77 -0.12 -19.52
C LEU A 91 0.99 -0.71 -20.70
N LYS A 92 0.58 -1.96 -20.55
CA LYS A 92 -0.36 -2.62 -21.46
C LYS A 92 -1.76 -2.53 -20.86
N VAL A 93 -2.61 -1.68 -21.44
CA VAL A 93 -4.00 -1.47 -21.01
C VAL A 93 -4.96 -1.98 -22.09
N LYS A 94 -6.08 -2.57 -21.68
CA LYS A 94 -7.10 -3.05 -22.60
C LYS A 94 -8.09 -1.94 -22.92
N CYS A 95 -8.50 -1.84 -24.19
CA CYS A 95 -9.58 -0.96 -24.60
C CYS A 95 -10.90 -1.42 -23.97
N ILE A 96 -11.67 -0.50 -23.41
CA ILE A 96 -12.96 -0.78 -22.76
C ILE A 96 -13.98 -1.37 -23.77
N LYS A 97 -13.90 -0.94 -25.04
CA LYS A 97 -14.88 -1.34 -26.08
C LYS A 97 -14.52 -2.62 -26.82
N CYS A 98 -13.27 -2.82 -27.22
CA CYS A 98 -12.87 -3.94 -28.07
C CYS A 98 -11.84 -4.87 -27.42
N GLU A 99 -11.48 -4.62 -26.14
CA GLU A 99 -10.54 -5.39 -25.33
C GLU A 99 -9.12 -5.53 -25.94
N THR A 100 -8.84 -4.86 -27.06
CA THR A 100 -7.52 -4.89 -27.70
C THR A 100 -6.50 -4.27 -26.74
N PRO A 101 -5.36 -4.93 -26.48
CA PRO A 101 -4.30 -4.36 -25.67
C PRO A 101 -3.61 -3.20 -26.41
N ASN A 102 -3.40 -2.10 -25.68
CA ASN A 102 -2.70 -0.91 -26.15
C ASN A 102 -1.51 -0.63 -25.24
N GLU A 103 -0.38 -0.19 -25.80
CA GLU A 103 0.76 0.28 -25.03
C GLU A 103 0.62 1.78 -24.80
N VAL A 104 0.64 2.18 -23.52
CA VAL A 104 0.56 3.58 -23.11
C VAL A 104 1.77 3.91 -22.26
N ASN A 105 2.43 5.04 -22.57
CA ASN A 105 3.50 5.57 -21.75
C ASN A 105 2.91 6.44 -20.65
N ILE A 106 3.32 6.20 -19.42
CA ILE A 106 2.95 7.02 -18.27
C ILE A 106 4.17 7.66 -17.64
N ASP A 107 3.98 8.84 -17.08
CA ASP A 107 4.97 9.51 -16.24
C ASP A 107 4.76 9.12 -14.77
N LEU A 108 5.69 8.32 -14.22
CA LEU A 108 5.65 7.86 -12.84
C LEU A 108 5.80 9.01 -11.82
N SER A 109 6.34 10.16 -12.25
CA SER A 109 6.48 11.32 -11.37
C SER A 109 5.12 11.95 -11.05
N SER A 110 4.15 11.83 -11.96
CA SER A 110 2.79 12.35 -11.81
C SER A 110 1.86 11.46 -11.00
N VAL A 111 2.24 10.19 -10.77
CA VAL A 111 1.45 9.26 -9.96
C VAL A 111 1.49 9.64 -8.48
N ASN A 112 0.33 9.75 -7.86
CA ASN A 112 0.20 10.19 -6.47
C ASN A 112 -0.80 9.31 -5.70
N VAL A 113 -0.75 9.44 -4.37
CA VAL A 113 -1.78 8.88 -3.49
C VAL A 113 -2.99 9.77 -3.54
N VAL A 114 -4.15 9.20 -3.87
CA VAL A 114 -5.45 9.87 -3.96
C VAL A 114 -6.34 9.38 -2.84
N GLY A 115 -7.11 10.29 -2.25
CA GLY A 115 -7.99 10.05 -1.11
C GLY A 115 -7.67 10.97 0.06
N GLU A 116 -8.64 11.14 0.95
CA GLU A 116 -8.43 11.92 2.18
C GLU A 116 -7.66 11.07 3.19
N ILE A 117 -6.51 11.56 3.63
CA ILE A 117 -5.69 10.86 4.61
C ILE A 117 -6.09 11.30 6.02
N LYS A 118 -6.67 10.37 6.79
CA LYS A 118 -7.05 10.57 8.19
C LYS A 118 -6.21 9.63 9.06
N PRO A 119 -5.50 10.14 10.08
CA PRO A 119 -4.66 9.28 10.95
C PRO A 119 -5.49 8.18 11.62
N THR A 120 -6.68 8.51 12.07
CA THR A 120 -7.65 7.59 12.66
C THR A 120 -9.07 7.95 12.20
N THR A 121 -9.93 6.94 12.13
CA THR A 121 -11.34 7.12 11.76
C THR A 121 -12.23 6.50 12.84
N LYS A 122 -13.13 7.31 13.38
CA LYS A 122 -14.13 6.86 14.35
C LYS A 122 -15.31 6.23 13.62
N ILE A 123 -15.65 4.98 13.97
CA ILE A 123 -16.83 4.27 13.45
C ILE A 123 -17.78 3.98 14.60
N GLN A 124 -18.99 4.55 14.55
CA GLN A 124 -20.03 4.28 15.52
C GLN A 124 -20.83 3.03 15.11
N LEU A 125 -20.85 2.02 15.99
CA LEU A 125 -21.56 0.75 15.77
C LEU A 125 -22.98 0.78 16.34
N THR A 126 -23.10 1.27 17.59
CA THR A 126 -24.36 1.49 18.31
C THR A 126 -24.34 2.87 18.96
N ASP A 127 -25.38 3.24 19.70
CA ASP A 127 -25.43 4.54 20.39
C ASP A 127 -24.27 4.74 21.39
N THR A 128 -23.75 3.65 21.95
CA THR A 128 -22.71 3.70 22.99
C THR A 128 -21.39 3.05 22.59
N VAL A 129 -21.38 2.11 21.64
CA VAL A 129 -20.19 1.34 21.26
C VAL A 129 -19.69 1.73 19.90
N GLY A 130 -18.37 1.84 19.74
CA GLY A 130 -17.73 2.08 18.46
C GLY A 130 -16.26 1.68 18.44
N LEU A 131 -15.61 1.97 17.31
CA LEU A 131 -14.20 1.69 17.07
C LEU A 131 -13.47 2.94 16.62
N MET A 132 -12.17 2.98 16.91
CA MET A 132 -11.19 3.80 16.23
C MET A 132 -10.38 2.90 15.30
N LEU A 133 -10.40 3.22 14.01
CA LEU A 133 -9.61 2.51 13.00
C LEU A 133 -8.44 3.36 12.53
N ARG A 134 -7.33 2.70 12.29
CA ARG A 134 -6.13 3.24 11.62
C ARG A 134 -5.85 2.44 10.35
N TYR A 135 -5.08 3.02 9.43
CA TYR A 135 -4.67 2.27 8.25
C TYR A 135 -3.76 1.09 8.64
N PRO A 136 -3.97 -0.09 8.01
CA PRO A 136 -3.08 -1.23 8.21
C PRO A 136 -1.64 -0.87 7.88
N THR A 137 -0.71 -1.29 8.72
CA THR A 137 0.72 -1.10 8.50
C THR A 137 1.32 -2.27 7.72
N VAL A 138 2.48 -2.03 7.13
CA VAL A 138 3.28 -3.08 6.47
C VAL A 138 3.51 -4.27 7.40
N LYS A 139 3.82 -4.02 8.67
CA LYS A 139 3.98 -5.06 9.70
C LYS A 139 2.71 -5.85 9.93
N GLY A 140 1.56 -5.19 10.01
CA GLY A 140 0.24 -5.83 10.18
C GLY A 140 -0.08 -6.75 9.01
N LEU A 141 0.08 -6.25 7.78
CA LEU A 141 -0.15 -7.03 6.58
C LEU A 141 0.80 -8.23 6.44
N TYR A 142 2.09 -8.03 6.77
CA TYR A 142 3.08 -9.11 6.72
C TYR A 142 2.73 -10.25 7.69
N ARG A 143 2.26 -9.93 8.90
CA ARG A 143 1.78 -10.94 9.86
C ARG A 143 0.59 -11.72 9.31
N GLN A 144 -0.36 -11.03 8.69
CA GLN A 144 -1.54 -11.63 8.09
C GLN A 144 -1.18 -12.61 6.96
N LEU A 145 -0.30 -12.24 6.02
CA LEU A 145 0.12 -13.08 4.91
C LEU A 145 0.86 -14.35 5.36
N ASN A 146 1.54 -14.29 6.51
CA ASN A 146 2.24 -15.45 7.07
C ASN A 146 1.37 -16.26 8.06
N SER A 147 0.14 -15.85 8.35
CA SER A 147 -0.80 -16.63 9.14
C SER A 147 -1.37 -17.77 8.29
N LEU A 148 -1.29 -19.02 8.80
CA LEU A 148 -1.64 -20.26 8.08
C LEU A 148 -3.14 -20.46 7.79
N ASN A 149 -4.02 -19.52 8.20
CA ASN A 149 -5.48 -19.66 8.07
C ASN A 149 -6.05 -18.63 7.06
N GLU A 150 -6.17 -19.05 5.79
CA GLU A 150 -6.79 -18.23 4.73
C GLU A 150 -8.24 -17.80 5.05
N ALA A 151 -9.01 -18.64 5.77
CA ALA A 151 -10.41 -18.35 6.13
C ALA A 151 -10.57 -17.11 7.04
N ASN A 152 -9.53 -16.74 7.80
CA ASN A 152 -9.54 -15.61 8.72
C ASN A 152 -8.77 -14.39 8.20
N SER A 153 -8.25 -14.43 6.97
CA SER A 153 -7.38 -13.36 6.45
C SER A 153 -8.04 -11.98 6.44
N THR A 154 -9.31 -11.90 6.05
CA THR A 154 -10.06 -10.63 6.02
C THR A 154 -10.33 -10.11 7.44
N LEU A 155 -10.75 -10.99 8.37
CA LEU A 155 -11.00 -10.59 9.76
C LEU A 155 -9.69 -10.19 10.46
N ALA A 156 -8.60 -10.87 10.18
CA ALA A 156 -7.27 -10.54 10.70
C ALA A 156 -6.78 -9.17 10.17
N ALA A 157 -7.06 -8.84 8.88
CA ALA A 157 -6.77 -7.52 8.32
C ALA A 157 -7.54 -6.43 9.05
N ILE A 158 -8.84 -6.63 9.27
CA ILE A 158 -9.70 -5.72 10.02
C ILE A 158 -9.19 -5.58 11.45
N ALA A 159 -8.90 -6.68 12.13
CA ALA A 159 -8.36 -6.67 13.50
C ALA A 159 -7.07 -5.86 13.61
N SER A 160 -6.17 -5.98 12.63
CA SER A 160 -4.92 -5.21 12.60
C SER A 160 -5.10 -3.70 12.41
N ALA A 161 -6.24 -3.28 11.87
CA ALA A 161 -6.60 -1.89 11.67
C ALA A 161 -7.30 -1.26 12.89
N ILE A 162 -7.80 -2.06 13.82
CA ILE A 162 -8.43 -1.55 15.06
C ILE A 162 -7.34 -0.94 15.96
N GLU A 163 -7.48 0.34 16.26
CA GLU A 163 -6.64 1.04 17.24
C GLU A 163 -7.20 0.88 18.65
N SER A 164 -8.51 1.05 18.79
CA SER A 164 -9.23 0.85 20.05
C SER A 164 -10.71 0.56 19.80
N ILE A 165 -11.33 -0.12 20.76
CA ILE A 165 -12.77 -0.28 20.89
C ILE A 165 -13.19 0.60 22.06
N TYR A 166 -14.35 1.21 22.01
CA TYR A 166 -14.87 2.02 23.12
C TYR A 166 -16.35 1.76 23.36
N ASP A 167 -16.76 1.91 24.60
CA ASP A 167 -18.16 1.97 25.02
C ASP A 167 -18.48 3.31 25.71
N ALA A 168 -19.60 3.41 26.41
CA ALA A 168 -20.02 4.64 27.08
C ALA A 168 -19.09 5.07 28.24
N GLU A 169 -18.35 4.13 28.85
CA GLU A 169 -17.56 4.36 30.04
C GLU A 169 -16.08 4.17 29.87
N ASN A 170 -15.66 3.31 28.89
CA ASN A 170 -14.28 2.85 28.74
C ASN A 170 -13.79 2.88 27.32
N VAL A 171 -12.46 2.93 27.19
CA VAL A 171 -11.72 2.73 25.94
C VAL A 171 -10.80 1.53 26.13
N TYR A 172 -10.85 0.60 25.18
CA TYR A 172 -10.05 -0.63 25.15
C TYR A 172 -9.03 -0.54 24.01
N PRO A 173 -7.77 -0.12 24.28
CA PRO A 173 -6.72 -0.09 23.26
C PRO A 173 -6.43 -1.50 22.75
N ALA A 174 -6.37 -1.68 21.43
CA ALA A 174 -6.13 -2.99 20.83
C ALA A 174 -4.77 -3.60 21.22
N GLU A 175 -3.80 -2.78 21.60
CA GLU A 175 -2.48 -3.24 22.07
C GLU A 175 -2.55 -3.99 23.42
N ASN A 176 -3.59 -3.75 24.21
CA ASN A 176 -3.82 -4.39 25.52
C ASN A 176 -4.72 -5.63 25.42
N GLU A 177 -5.28 -5.88 24.23
CA GLU A 177 -6.22 -6.97 23.96
C GLU A 177 -5.53 -8.13 23.25
N THR A 178 -6.07 -9.33 23.39
CA THR A 178 -5.61 -10.48 22.62
C THR A 178 -6.21 -10.45 21.21
N GLU A 179 -5.48 -10.96 20.22
CA GLU A 179 -6.01 -11.10 18.86
C GLU A 179 -7.34 -11.88 18.86
N LYS A 180 -7.45 -12.90 19.70
CA LYS A 180 -8.67 -13.71 19.86
C LYS A 180 -9.85 -12.86 20.35
N SER A 181 -9.67 -12.02 21.37
CA SER A 181 -10.72 -11.14 21.88
C SER A 181 -11.22 -10.15 20.82
N ILE A 182 -10.30 -9.60 20.02
CA ILE A 182 -10.64 -8.69 18.92
C ILE A 182 -11.42 -9.42 17.82
N LEU A 183 -11.01 -10.64 17.45
CA LEU A 183 -11.72 -11.44 16.45
C LEU A 183 -13.13 -11.81 16.94
N GLU A 184 -13.29 -12.27 18.19
CA GLU A 184 -14.58 -12.57 18.81
C GLU A 184 -15.51 -11.34 18.82
N PHE A 185 -14.94 -10.15 19.07
CA PHE A 185 -15.69 -8.90 18.97
C PHE A 185 -16.17 -8.65 17.54
N ILE A 186 -15.31 -8.79 16.53
CA ILE A 186 -15.68 -8.61 15.11
C ILE A 186 -16.76 -9.62 14.69
N GLU A 187 -16.65 -10.87 15.10
CA GLU A 187 -17.62 -11.93 14.82
C GLU A 187 -18.98 -11.70 15.49
N SER A 188 -19.02 -10.91 16.56
CA SER A 188 -20.28 -10.55 17.25
C SER A 188 -21.06 -9.45 16.54
N LEU A 189 -20.49 -8.78 15.53
CA LEU A 189 -21.12 -7.67 14.83
C LEU A 189 -22.24 -8.13 13.90
N THR A 190 -23.28 -7.31 13.78
CA THR A 190 -24.28 -7.49 12.73
C THR A 190 -23.70 -7.19 11.35
N SER A 191 -24.34 -7.69 10.29
CA SER A 191 -23.90 -7.41 8.91
C SER A 191 -23.84 -5.91 8.59
N ASP A 192 -24.75 -5.10 9.13
CA ASP A 192 -24.77 -3.66 8.88
C ASP A 192 -23.66 -2.92 9.64
N GLN A 193 -23.32 -3.38 10.85
CA GLN A 193 -22.16 -2.87 11.59
C GLN A 193 -20.87 -3.24 10.89
N PHE A 194 -20.75 -4.47 10.40
CA PHE A 194 -19.59 -4.93 9.65
C PHE A 194 -19.38 -4.14 8.34
N LYS A 195 -20.45 -3.84 7.58
CA LYS A 195 -20.39 -3.01 6.38
C LYS A 195 -19.80 -1.61 6.64
N LYS A 196 -20.07 -1.00 7.82
CA LYS A 196 -19.46 0.29 8.18
C LYS A 196 -17.96 0.19 8.31
N ILE A 197 -17.44 -0.95 8.79
CA ILE A 197 -16.01 -1.20 8.87
C ILE A 197 -15.41 -1.42 7.48
N VAL A 198 -16.08 -2.22 6.63
CA VAL A 198 -15.62 -2.48 5.25
C VAL A 198 -15.55 -1.19 4.44
N SER A 199 -16.52 -0.28 4.58
CA SER A 199 -16.49 1.01 3.87
C SER A 199 -15.25 1.85 4.19
N PHE A 200 -14.68 1.74 5.40
CA PHE A 200 -13.42 2.39 5.74
C PHE A 200 -12.26 1.89 4.85
N PHE A 201 -12.22 0.57 4.56
CA PHE A 201 -11.18 -0.01 3.70
C PHE A 201 -11.38 0.35 2.22
N ASP A 202 -12.64 0.48 1.78
CA ASP A 202 -12.95 0.90 0.41
C ASP A 202 -12.52 2.35 0.15
N ASP A 203 -12.66 3.21 1.16
CA ASP A 203 -12.33 4.63 1.13
C ASP A 203 -10.85 4.94 1.45
N MET A 204 -10.03 3.91 1.71
CA MET A 204 -8.61 4.12 2.02
C MET A 204 -7.89 4.81 0.86
N PRO A 205 -6.93 5.72 1.18
CA PRO A 205 -6.07 6.31 0.17
C PRO A 205 -5.34 5.24 -0.64
N LYS A 206 -5.27 5.42 -1.95
CA LYS A 206 -4.66 4.49 -2.90
C LYS A 206 -3.71 5.20 -3.83
N LEU A 207 -2.65 4.51 -4.24
CA LEU A 207 -1.83 4.95 -5.35
C LEU A 207 -2.66 4.86 -6.63
N LYS A 208 -2.89 5.99 -7.30
CA LYS A 208 -3.77 6.07 -8.46
C LYS A 208 -3.23 7.00 -9.53
N HIS A 209 -3.45 6.63 -10.78
CA HIS A 209 -3.20 7.45 -11.94
C HIS A 209 -4.26 7.22 -13.01
N ASP A 210 -4.84 8.30 -13.53
CA ASP A 210 -5.80 8.21 -14.61
C ASP A 210 -5.06 8.27 -15.95
N ILE A 211 -5.35 7.32 -16.84
CA ILE A 211 -4.74 7.17 -18.16
C ILE A 211 -5.79 7.46 -19.21
N ASP A 212 -5.53 8.46 -20.03
CA ASP A 212 -6.32 8.78 -21.22
C ASP A 212 -5.58 8.29 -22.47
N PHE A 213 -6.22 7.47 -23.31
CA PHE A 213 -5.66 7.01 -24.56
C PHE A 213 -6.72 6.71 -25.61
N THR A 214 -6.32 6.83 -26.89
CA THR A 214 -7.14 6.42 -28.03
C THR A 214 -6.75 5.02 -28.47
N CYS A 215 -7.71 4.10 -28.54
CA CYS A 215 -7.45 2.73 -28.98
C CYS A 215 -6.87 2.67 -30.37
N THR A 216 -5.77 1.93 -30.55
CA THR A 216 -5.09 1.78 -31.85
C THR A 216 -5.95 1.05 -32.87
N HIS A 217 -6.85 0.14 -32.41
CA HIS A 217 -7.70 -0.69 -33.26
C HIS A 217 -9.04 -0.01 -33.59
N CYS A 218 -9.87 0.29 -32.58
CA CYS A 218 -11.25 0.78 -32.80
C CYS A 218 -11.41 2.31 -32.69
N LYS A 219 -10.31 3.04 -32.43
CA LYS A 219 -10.25 4.50 -32.31
C LYS A 219 -11.11 5.09 -31.18
N GLU A 220 -11.61 4.26 -30.26
CA GLU A 220 -12.34 4.71 -29.08
C GLU A 220 -11.43 5.46 -28.11
N GLU A 221 -11.93 6.57 -27.55
CA GLU A 221 -11.27 7.28 -26.47
C GLU A 221 -11.54 6.53 -25.15
N ASN A 222 -10.47 6.19 -24.44
CA ASN A 222 -10.54 5.44 -23.19
C ASN A 222 -10.01 6.28 -22.04
N LYS A 223 -10.69 6.18 -20.90
CA LYS A 223 -10.23 6.69 -19.60
C LYS A 223 -10.19 5.54 -18.62
N ILE A 224 -9.01 5.18 -18.16
CA ILE A 224 -8.78 4.03 -17.27
C ILE A 224 -8.01 4.51 -16.05
N ALA A 225 -8.54 4.22 -14.86
CA ALA A 225 -7.81 4.42 -13.62
C ALA A 225 -6.93 3.20 -13.34
N VAL A 226 -5.64 3.42 -13.13
CA VAL A 226 -4.68 2.41 -12.69
C VAL A 226 -4.43 2.62 -11.21
N GLU A 227 -4.69 1.61 -10.39
CA GLU A 227 -4.57 1.65 -8.93
C GLU A 227 -3.63 0.56 -8.43
N GLY A 228 -2.86 0.87 -7.37
CA GLY A 228 -1.92 -0.06 -6.73
C GLY A 228 -0.64 -0.29 -7.53
N LEU A 229 0.45 -0.51 -6.80
CA LEU A 229 1.81 -0.58 -7.33
C LEU A 229 1.98 -1.59 -8.48
N GLN A 230 1.38 -2.79 -8.36
CA GLN A 230 1.56 -3.89 -9.33
C GLN A 230 1.05 -3.56 -10.74
N ASN A 231 0.20 -2.57 -10.90
CA ASN A 231 -0.33 -2.15 -12.20
C ASN A 231 0.56 -1.10 -12.90
N PHE A 232 1.67 -0.71 -12.27
CA PHE A 232 2.66 0.21 -12.82
C PHE A 232 3.95 -0.49 -13.31
N PHE A 233 3.93 -1.85 -13.45
CA PHE A 233 5.07 -2.67 -13.88
C PHE A 233 4.72 -3.62 -15.02
#